data_6e56da29bcae29e66d8edfc1e1f6ade0
#
_entry.id   6e56da29bcae29e66d8edfc1e1f6ade0
#
_cell.length_a   1.000
_cell.length_b   1.000
_cell.length_c   1.000
_cell.angle_alpha   90.00
_cell.angle_beta   90.00
_cell.angle_gamma   90.00
#
_symmetry.space_group_name_H-M   'P 1'
#
loop_
_entity.id
_entity.type
_entity.pdbx_description
1 polymer ?
#
loop_
_entity_poly.entity_id
_entity_poly.type
_entity_poly.pdbx_seq_one_letter_code
_entity_poly.pdbx_strand_id
1 'polypeptide(L)'
;LEFRRVLFRSRVLLITDAGMPTVSDPGYRAVRMAIDSGFEVKALPGPSAVTTALALSGLSSDRFCFEGFAPRSEIARNRYFEELKEEERTMIFFEAPHRVCEFLKSAALVFGEKRPASISREMTKTHEETVRGSLEELRLWSESKEMLGEFTIVIEGLDRDSLEYSDADLARRLKDLEGTGLSRRDAIAKLAKELRISKRRVFDIAHQ
;
A
#
# COMPACT_ATOMS: atom_id res chain seq x y z
N LEU A 1 11.34 30.99 -11.75
CA LEU A 1 10.57 30.99 -13.00
C LEU A 1 9.49 32.06 -12.89
N GLU A 2 9.60 33.14 -13.69
CA GLU A 2 8.58 34.17 -13.76
C GLU A 2 7.35 33.65 -14.52
N PHE A 3 6.46 32.98 -13.81
CA PHE A 3 5.19 32.47 -14.35
C PHE A 3 4.31 33.57 -14.98
N ARG A 4 4.45 34.82 -14.55
CA ARG A 4 3.64 35.97 -15.04
C ARG A 4 3.81 36.28 -16.52
N ARG A 5 4.96 36.01 -17.15
CA ARG A 5 5.18 36.29 -18.58
C ARG A 5 4.65 35.22 -19.53
N VAL A 6 4.49 33.98 -19.03
CA VAL A 6 4.08 32.81 -19.82
C VAL A 6 2.55 32.74 -20.00
N LEU A 7 1.78 33.36 -19.11
CA LEU A 7 0.32 33.18 -18.99
C LEU A 7 -0.55 33.92 -20.02
N PHE A 8 0.00 34.87 -20.76
CA PHE A 8 -0.86 35.77 -21.60
C PHE A 8 -1.04 35.37 -23.06
N ARG A 9 -0.73 34.22 -23.56
CA ARG A 9 -1.11 33.67 -24.90
C ARG A 9 -0.36 32.36 -25.22
N SER A 10 0.28 31.73 -24.26
CA SER A 10 1.13 30.55 -24.51
C SER A 10 0.51 29.30 -23.88
N ARG A 11 0.58 28.18 -24.57
CA ARG A 11 0.34 26.88 -23.96
C ARG A 11 1.57 26.49 -23.16
N VAL A 12 1.38 26.06 -21.92
CA VAL A 12 2.46 25.57 -21.05
C VAL A 12 2.37 24.05 -21.02
N LEU A 13 3.48 23.38 -21.27
CA LEU A 13 3.59 21.94 -21.15
C LEU A 13 4.45 21.60 -19.93
N LEU A 14 3.87 20.85 -18.99
CA LEU A 14 4.59 20.27 -17.87
C LEU A 14 4.98 18.84 -18.25
N ILE A 15 6.28 18.56 -18.27
CA ILE A 15 6.84 17.24 -18.57
C ILE A 15 7.70 16.73 -17.41
N THR A 16 7.85 15.43 -17.33
CA THR A 16 8.73 14.72 -16.40
C THR A 16 9.63 13.76 -17.17
N ASP A 17 10.74 13.39 -16.60
CA ASP A 17 11.68 12.45 -17.21
C ASP A 17 11.12 11.02 -17.27
N ALA A 18 10.26 10.66 -16.30
CA ALA A 18 9.60 9.35 -16.25
C ALA A 18 8.23 9.43 -15.56
N GLY A 19 7.26 8.65 -16.05
CA GLY A 19 5.94 8.52 -15.45
C GLY A 19 5.02 9.72 -15.65
N MET A 20 4.16 9.96 -14.67
CA MET A 20 3.19 11.05 -14.65
C MET A 20 3.73 12.23 -13.84
N PRO A 21 3.73 13.46 -14.38
CA PRO A 21 4.06 14.65 -13.60
C PRO A 21 3.23 14.73 -12.33
N THR A 22 3.79 15.33 -11.30
CA THR A 22 3.18 15.54 -9.97
C THR A 22 3.11 14.33 -9.04
N VAL A 23 3.18 13.12 -9.55
CA VAL A 23 3.14 11.88 -8.74
C VAL A 23 4.55 11.51 -8.30
N SER A 24 4.94 11.88 -7.08
CA SER A 24 6.33 11.85 -6.57
C SER A 24 7.32 12.66 -7.41
N ASP A 25 6.81 13.57 -8.21
CA ASP A 25 7.53 14.45 -9.12
C ASP A 25 7.17 15.92 -8.89
N PRO A 26 8.04 16.86 -9.27
CA PRO A 26 7.71 18.28 -9.26
C PRO A 26 6.50 18.60 -10.16
N GLY A 27 5.77 19.67 -9.81
CA GLY A 27 4.70 20.19 -10.67
C GLY A 27 3.38 20.49 -9.96
N TYR A 28 3.09 19.87 -8.83
CA TYR A 28 1.85 20.07 -8.08
C TYR A 28 1.52 21.56 -7.86
N ARG A 29 2.52 22.36 -7.42
CA ARG A 29 2.33 23.79 -7.18
C ARG A 29 1.99 24.56 -8.46
N ALA A 30 2.58 24.18 -9.60
CA ALA A 30 2.31 24.81 -10.88
C ALA A 30 0.89 24.51 -11.36
N VAL A 31 0.48 23.24 -11.27
CA VAL A 31 -0.88 22.81 -11.59
C VAL A 31 -1.90 23.52 -10.70
N ARG A 32 -1.67 23.54 -9.39
CA ARG A 32 -2.55 24.21 -8.43
C ARG A 32 -2.69 25.70 -8.72
N MET A 33 -1.57 26.40 -8.97
CA MET A 33 -1.57 27.83 -9.32
C MET A 33 -2.33 28.10 -10.61
N ALA A 34 -2.18 27.25 -11.63
CA ALA A 34 -2.92 27.39 -12.88
C ALA A 34 -4.44 27.28 -12.65
N ILE A 35 -4.87 26.27 -11.89
CA ILE A 35 -6.28 26.06 -11.55
C ILE A 35 -6.84 27.27 -10.75
N ASP A 36 -6.12 27.71 -9.71
CA ASP A 36 -6.54 28.85 -8.88
C ASP A 36 -6.59 30.17 -9.66
N SER A 37 -5.83 30.26 -10.76
CA SER A 37 -5.84 31.41 -11.68
C SER A 37 -6.87 31.29 -12.80
N GLY A 38 -7.73 30.26 -12.80
CA GLY A 38 -8.79 30.06 -13.79
C GLY A 38 -8.32 29.50 -15.13
N PHE A 39 -7.11 28.95 -15.23
CA PHE A 39 -6.64 28.33 -16.45
C PHE A 39 -7.13 26.89 -16.58
N GLU A 40 -7.46 26.50 -17.80
CA GLU A 40 -7.76 25.10 -18.11
C GLU A 40 -6.49 24.26 -18.00
N VAL A 41 -6.56 23.16 -17.24
CA VAL A 41 -5.49 22.17 -17.10
C VAL A 41 -5.96 20.86 -17.72
N LYS A 42 -5.17 20.31 -18.65
CA LYS A 42 -5.42 19.02 -19.30
C LYS A 42 -4.28 18.07 -18.99
N ALA A 43 -4.59 16.80 -18.74
CA ALA A 43 -3.61 15.75 -18.62
C ALA A 43 -3.64 14.83 -19.84
N LEU A 44 -2.47 14.47 -20.32
CA LEU A 44 -2.31 13.35 -21.26
C LEU A 44 -1.97 12.12 -20.44
N PRO A 45 -2.76 11.02 -20.52
CA PRO A 45 -2.45 9.81 -19.79
C PRO A 45 -1.11 9.25 -20.26
N GLY A 46 -0.27 8.92 -19.30
CA GLY A 46 1.07 8.37 -19.51
C GLY A 46 1.33 7.13 -18.67
N PRO A 47 2.51 6.52 -18.81
CA PRO A 47 2.91 5.39 -17.98
C PRO A 47 2.94 5.79 -16.51
N SER A 48 2.64 4.82 -15.63
CA SER A 48 2.68 5.03 -14.18
C SER A 48 3.27 3.80 -13.50
N ALA A 49 4.41 3.96 -12.82
CA ALA A 49 5.03 2.89 -12.07
C ALA A 49 4.11 2.35 -10.96
N VAL A 50 3.23 3.18 -10.40
CA VAL A 50 2.26 2.79 -9.36
C VAL A 50 1.31 1.72 -9.89
N THR A 51 0.58 2.02 -10.97
CA THR A 51 -0.40 1.09 -11.54
C THR A 51 0.24 -0.08 -12.27
N THR A 52 1.42 0.12 -12.87
CA THR A 52 2.17 -0.97 -13.51
C THR A 52 2.63 -2.00 -12.47
N ALA A 53 3.24 -1.56 -11.36
CA ALA A 53 3.66 -2.46 -10.29
C ALA A 53 2.46 -3.18 -9.66
N LEU A 54 1.34 -2.48 -9.45
CA LEU A 54 0.11 -3.10 -8.96
C LEU A 54 -0.39 -4.21 -9.89
N ALA A 55 -0.45 -3.95 -11.19
CA ALA A 55 -0.87 -4.94 -12.19
C ALA A 55 0.08 -6.16 -12.23
N LEU A 56 1.39 -5.95 -12.03
CA LEU A 56 2.40 -7.00 -11.99
C LEU A 56 2.44 -7.74 -10.64
N SER A 57 1.90 -7.17 -9.56
CA SER A 57 2.04 -7.72 -8.20
C SER A 57 1.31 -9.05 -8.02
N GLY A 58 0.16 -9.22 -8.65
CA GLY A 58 -0.75 -10.33 -8.40
C GLY A 58 -1.57 -10.18 -7.09
N LEU A 59 -1.45 -9.03 -6.40
CA LEU A 59 -2.22 -8.68 -5.21
C LEU A 59 -3.54 -8.01 -5.59
N SER A 60 -4.46 -7.87 -4.61
CA SER A 60 -5.74 -7.22 -4.86
C SER A 60 -5.57 -5.79 -5.37
N SER A 61 -6.24 -5.49 -6.49
CA SER A 61 -6.23 -4.17 -7.12
C SER A 61 -7.54 -3.38 -6.94
N ASP A 62 -8.53 -3.95 -6.27
CA ASP A 62 -9.84 -3.33 -6.08
C ASP A 62 -9.76 -2.03 -5.28
N ARG A 63 -8.92 -2.04 -4.25
CA ARG A 63 -8.66 -0.88 -3.40
C ARG A 63 -7.17 -0.84 -3.07
N PHE A 64 -6.51 0.24 -3.41
CA PHE A 64 -5.09 0.44 -3.13
C PHE A 64 -4.82 1.87 -2.68
N CYS A 65 -3.67 2.09 -2.04
CA CYS A 65 -3.15 3.40 -1.71
C CYS A 65 -1.69 3.52 -2.14
N PHE A 66 -1.32 4.71 -2.57
CA PHE A 66 0.05 5.05 -2.91
C PHE A 66 0.64 5.90 -1.79
N GLU A 67 1.64 5.37 -1.13
CA GLU A 67 2.26 5.93 0.07
C GLU A 67 3.56 6.70 -0.22
N GLY A 68 4.01 6.70 -1.49
CA GLY A 68 5.24 7.37 -1.89
C GLY A 68 6.49 6.72 -1.31
N PHE A 69 7.43 7.53 -0.80
CA PHE A 69 8.66 7.06 -0.17
C PHE A 69 8.50 7.01 1.36
N ALA A 70 8.83 5.86 1.94
CA ALA A 70 8.84 5.73 3.40
C ALA A 70 9.92 6.63 4.05
N PRO A 71 9.75 7.04 5.32
CA PRO A 71 10.73 7.84 6.04
C PRO A 71 12.14 7.22 6.04
N ARG A 72 13.18 8.07 5.98
CA ARG A 72 14.57 7.62 5.85
C ARG A 72 15.09 6.93 7.11
N SER A 73 14.81 7.50 8.29
CA SER A 73 15.29 6.92 9.53
C SER A 73 14.48 5.69 9.92
N GLU A 74 15.12 4.67 10.46
CA GLU A 74 14.47 3.42 10.90
C GLU A 74 13.34 3.69 11.91
N ILE A 75 13.60 4.53 12.91
CA ILE A 75 12.61 4.88 13.94
C ILE A 75 11.35 5.51 13.32
N ALA A 76 11.53 6.49 12.43
CA ALA A 76 10.41 7.17 11.78
C ALA A 76 9.68 6.23 10.80
N ARG A 77 10.41 5.35 10.12
CA ARG A 77 9.83 4.35 9.19
C ARG A 77 9.02 3.31 9.94
N ASN A 78 9.54 2.78 11.04
CA ASN A 78 8.80 1.82 11.87
C ASN A 78 7.53 2.45 12.43
N ARG A 79 7.59 3.69 12.94
CA ARG A 79 6.41 4.41 13.40
C ARG A 79 5.39 4.60 12.28
N TYR A 80 5.83 5.01 11.11
CA TYR A 80 4.98 5.20 9.94
C TYR A 80 4.30 3.88 9.51
N PHE A 81 5.02 2.76 9.53
CA PHE A 81 4.46 1.45 9.24
C PHE A 81 3.48 0.99 10.33
N GLU A 82 3.71 1.32 11.61
CA GLU A 82 2.73 1.03 12.68
C GLU A 82 1.40 1.79 12.45
N GLU A 83 1.43 3.02 11.90
CA GLU A 83 0.23 3.76 11.51
C GLU A 83 -0.53 3.08 10.36
N LEU A 84 0.19 2.36 9.48
CA LEU A 84 -0.36 1.60 8.35
C LEU A 84 -0.63 0.12 8.66
N LYS A 85 -0.35 -0.35 9.86
CA LYS A 85 -0.43 -1.78 10.21
C LYS A 85 -1.81 -2.40 9.97
N GLU A 86 -2.85 -1.61 10.17
CA GLU A 86 -4.24 -2.02 9.96
C GLU A 86 -4.83 -1.59 8.61
N GLU A 87 -4.00 -1.11 7.68
CA GLU A 87 -4.45 -0.74 6.35
C GLU A 87 -4.91 -1.98 5.58
N GLU A 88 -6.17 -1.97 5.13
CA GLU A 88 -6.82 -3.08 4.42
C GLU A 88 -6.61 -3.00 2.90
N ARG A 89 -6.23 -1.83 2.38
CA ARG A 89 -5.95 -1.64 0.96
C ARG A 89 -4.54 -2.12 0.62
N THR A 90 -4.33 -2.57 -0.59
CA THR A 90 -2.98 -2.82 -1.10
C THR A 90 -2.17 -1.53 -1.10
N MET A 91 -1.01 -1.56 -0.44
CA MET A 91 -0.12 -0.41 -0.27
C MET A 91 0.99 -0.43 -1.32
N ILE A 92 1.28 0.72 -1.93
CA ILE A 92 2.32 0.84 -2.95
C ILE A 92 3.32 1.90 -2.51
N PHE A 93 4.60 1.56 -2.55
CA PHE A 93 5.70 2.42 -2.16
C PHE A 93 6.73 2.53 -3.29
N PHE A 94 7.35 3.69 -3.41
CA PHE A 94 8.60 3.83 -4.14
C PHE A 94 9.76 3.72 -3.16
N GLU A 95 10.88 3.14 -3.60
CA GLU A 95 12.06 3.08 -2.75
C GLU A 95 13.35 3.20 -3.57
N ALA A 96 14.35 3.83 -2.95
CA ALA A 96 15.68 3.95 -3.52
C ALA A 96 16.48 2.64 -3.34
N PRO A 97 17.33 2.24 -4.30
CA PRO A 97 18.00 0.95 -4.28
C PRO A 97 18.77 0.68 -2.97
N HIS A 98 19.51 1.65 -2.47
CA HIS A 98 20.31 1.53 -1.24
C HIS A 98 19.47 1.42 0.05
N ARG A 99 18.12 1.53 -0.04
CA ARG A 99 17.20 1.49 1.11
C ARG A 99 16.26 0.28 1.09
N VAL A 100 16.19 -0.47 -0.02
CA VAL A 100 15.26 -1.59 -0.19
C VAL A 100 15.39 -2.62 0.94
N CYS A 101 16.61 -3.03 1.28
CA CYS A 101 16.85 -4.01 2.36
C CYS A 101 16.32 -3.52 3.71
N GLU A 102 16.64 -2.27 4.06
CA GLU A 102 16.17 -1.66 5.33
C GLU A 102 14.66 -1.43 5.34
N PHE A 103 14.08 -1.09 4.20
CA PHE A 103 12.62 -0.98 4.05
C PHE A 103 11.95 -2.33 4.33
N LEU A 104 12.40 -3.41 3.67
CA LEU A 104 11.83 -4.75 3.81
C LEU A 104 11.97 -5.28 5.23
N LYS A 105 13.12 -5.03 5.88
CA LYS A 105 13.34 -5.38 7.28
C LYS A 105 12.31 -4.72 8.21
N SER A 106 12.11 -3.41 8.05
CA SER A 106 11.10 -2.67 8.81
C SER A 106 9.67 -3.14 8.49
N ALA A 107 9.38 -3.39 7.21
CA ALA A 107 8.06 -3.86 6.78
C ALA A 107 7.75 -5.25 7.33
N ALA A 108 8.68 -6.20 7.28
CA ALA A 108 8.53 -7.55 7.85
C ALA A 108 8.32 -7.49 9.36
N LEU A 109 9.05 -6.61 10.06
CA LEU A 109 8.92 -6.42 11.50
C LEU A 109 7.51 -5.95 11.90
N VAL A 110 6.94 -5.01 11.15
CA VAL A 110 5.69 -4.34 11.55
C VAL A 110 4.46 -5.01 10.93
N PHE A 111 4.47 -5.32 9.64
CA PHE A 111 3.33 -5.94 8.95
C PHE A 111 3.28 -7.46 9.10
N GLY A 112 4.40 -8.07 9.55
CA GLY A 112 4.56 -9.52 9.69
C GLY A 112 5.32 -10.16 8.52
N GLU A 113 6.18 -11.11 8.85
CA GLU A 113 7.08 -11.80 7.91
C GLU A 113 6.35 -12.49 6.77
N LYS A 114 5.15 -13.01 7.03
CA LYS A 114 4.34 -13.77 6.06
C LYS A 114 3.45 -12.88 5.17
N ARG A 115 3.44 -11.57 5.37
CA ARG A 115 2.62 -10.64 4.58
C ARG A 115 3.01 -10.73 3.10
N PRO A 116 2.06 -11.04 2.20
CA PRO A 116 2.34 -11.08 0.77
C PRO A 116 2.78 -9.71 0.24
N ALA A 117 3.78 -9.72 -0.63
CA ALA A 117 4.28 -8.52 -1.25
C ALA A 117 4.92 -8.82 -2.62
N SER A 118 5.19 -7.79 -3.39
CA SER A 118 5.99 -7.87 -4.60
C SER A 118 6.92 -6.68 -4.72
N ILE A 119 8.02 -6.89 -5.42
CA ILE A 119 8.98 -5.85 -5.75
C ILE A 119 9.16 -5.86 -7.26
N SER A 120 8.91 -4.72 -7.90
CA SER A 120 9.22 -4.48 -9.30
C SER A 120 10.36 -3.49 -9.41
N ARG A 121 11.36 -3.81 -10.23
CA ARG A 121 12.47 -2.90 -10.52
C ARG A 121 12.60 -2.65 -12.00
N GLU A 122 13.10 -1.46 -12.37
CA GLU A 122 13.44 -1.10 -13.74
C GLU A 122 12.32 -1.40 -14.75
N MET A 123 11.05 -1.25 -14.35
CA MET A 123 9.89 -1.52 -15.19
C MET A 123 10.00 -0.76 -16.52
N THR A 124 9.69 -1.44 -17.60
CA THR A 124 9.81 -0.98 -19.01
C THR A 124 11.25 -0.75 -19.51
N LYS A 125 12.26 -1.16 -18.73
CA LYS A 125 13.68 -1.05 -19.09
C LYS A 125 14.30 -2.45 -19.32
N THR A 126 15.54 -2.47 -19.80
CA THR A 126 16.25 -3.74 -20.15
C THR A 126 16.40 -4.71 -18.96
N HIS A 127 16.47 -4.21 -17.74
CA HIS A 127 16.66 -5.01 -16.53
C HIS A 127 15.39 -5.10 -15.68
N GLU A 128 14.21 -5.07 -16.34
CA GLU A 128 12.95 -5.26 -15.66
C GLU A 128 12.90 -6.61 -14.95
N GLU A 129 12.52 -6.57 -13.68
CA GLU A 129 12.32 -7.77 -12.87
C GLU A 129 11.18 -7.52 -11.87
N THR A 130 10.31 -8.51 -11.70
CA THR A 130 9.30 -8.51 -10.64
C THR A 130 9.40 -9.80 -9.83
N VAL A 131 9.65 -9.65 -8.53
CA VAL A 131 9.73 -10.75 -7.57
C VAL A 131 8.55 -10.68 -6.62
N ARG A 132 7.92 -11.81 -6.35
CA ARG A 132 6.75 -11.96 -5.50
C ARG A 132 7.04 -12.95 -4.40
N GLY A 133 6.46 -12.74 -3.23
CA GLY A 133 6.61 -13.63 -2.08
C GLY A 133 6.11 -12.96 -0.81
N SER A 134 6.45 -13.55 0.32
CA SER A 134 6.27 -12.92 1.62
C SER A 134 7.32 -11.82 1.85
N LEU A 135 7.05 -10.90 2.77
CA LEU A 135 8.02 -9.86 3.14
C LEU A 135 9.36 -10.45 3.58
N GLU A 136 9.37 -11.61 4.26
CA GLU A 136 10.60 -12.28 4.66
C GLU A 136 11.37 -12.85 3.46
N GLU A 137 10.68 -13.50 2.52
CA GLU A 137 11.34 -14.01 1.30
C GLU A 137 11.93 -12.88 0.47
N LEU A 138 11.22 -11.74 0.36
CA LEU A 138 11.71 -10.57 -0.35
C LEU A 138 12.88 -9.89 0.39
N ARG A 139 12.87 -9.90 1.72
CA ARG A 139 13.99 -9.43 2.54
C ARG A 139 15.26 -10.24 2.26
N LEU A 140 15.15 -11.56 2.33
CA LEU A 140 16.27 -12.48 2.02
C LEU A 140 16.76 -12.32 0.58
N TRP A 141 15.83 -12.18 -0.37
CA TRP A 141 16.18 -11.91 -1.77
C TRP A 141 16.96 -10.61 -1.91
N SER A 142 16.57 -9.55 -1.21
CA SER A 142 17.25 -8.25 -1.30
C SER A 142 18.64 -8.25 -0.68
N GLU A 143 18.90 -9.13 0.29
CA GLU A 143 20.23 -9.32 0.89
C GLU A 143 21.18 -10.17 0.02
N SER A 144 20.63 -10.96 -0.91
CA SER A 144 21.40 -11.89 -1.73
C SER A 144 22.12 -11.24 -2.92
N LYS A 145 21.81 -10.00 -3.26
CA LYS A 145 22.36 -9.31 -4.44
C LYS A 145 22.40 -7.79 -4.25
N GLU A 146 23.17 -7.13 -5.10
CA GLU A 146 23.21 -5.67 -5.14
C GLU A 146 21.90 -5.11 -5.69
N MET A 147 21.31 -4.17 -4.97
CA MET A 147 20.08 -3.47 -5.38
C MET A 147 20.45 -2.28 -6.28
N LEU A 148 20.08 -2.34 -7.56
CA LEU A 148 20.32 -1.30 -8.56
C LEU A 148 19.03 -0.92 -9.27
N GLY A 149 18.90 0.36 -9.65
CA GLY A 149 17.77 0.87 -10.41
C GLY A 149 16.66 1.48 -9.54
N GLU A 150 15.46 1.55 -10.07
CA GLU A 150 14.27 2.13 -9.44
C GLU A 150 13.33 1.03 -8.98
N PHE A 151 12.86 1.13 -7.75
CA PHE A 151 12.04 0.09 -7.12
C PHE A 151 10.65 0.59 -6.78
N THR A 152 9.67 -0.25 -7.09
CA THR A 152 8.30 -0.12 -6.60
C THR A 152 7.93 -1.37 -5.81
N ILE A 153 7.51 -1.17 -4.57
CA ILE A 153 7.15 -2.24 -3.63
C ILE A 153 5.64 -2.20 -3.44
N VAL A 154 4.98 -3.34 -3.61
CA VAL A 154 3.55 -3.51 -3.39
C VAL A 154 3.37 -4.50 -2.24
N ILE A 155 2.64 -4.10 -1.21
CA ILE A 155 2.38 -4.91 -0.01
C ILE A 155 0.88 -5.12 0.10
N GLU A 156 0.45 -6.36 0.33
CA GLU A 156 -0.94 -6.68 0.56
C GLU A 156 -1.47 -5.97 1.81
N GLY A 157 -2.70 -5.46 1.71
CA GLY A 157 -3.41 -4.90 2.85
C GLY A 157 -3.68 -5.96 3.93
N LEU A 158 -4.10 -5.54 5.11
CA LEU A 158 -4.50 -6.46 6.17
C LEU A 158 -5.76 -7.22 5.75
N ASP A 159 -5.62 -8.51 5.49
CA ASP A 159 -6.78 -9.39 5.38
C ASP A 159 -7.25 -9.78 6.79
N ARG A 160 -8.32 -9.14 7.23
CA ARG A 160 -8.89 -9.42 8.56
C ARG A 160 -9.56 -10.79 8.64
N ASP A 161 -9.99 -11.35 7.53
CA ASP A 161 -10.54 -12.71 7.50
C ASP A 161 -9.43 -13.76 7.66
N SER A 162 -8.18 -13.42 7.31
CA SER A 162 -6.99 -14.26 7.54
C SER A 162 -6.34 -14.06 8.92
N LEU A 163 -6.74 -13.03 9.68
CA LEU A 163 -6.32 -12.93 11.07
C LEU A 163 -6.77 -14.23 11.77
N GLU A 164 -5.80 -15.06 12.14
CA GLU A 164 -6.02 -16.31 12.85
C GLU A 164 -6.55 -16.03 14.27
N TYR A 165 -7.81 -15.62 14.35
CA TYR A 165 -8.55 -15.93 15.57
C TYR A 165 -8.75 -17.44 15.56
N SER A 166 -8.12 -18.15 16.47
CA SER A 166 -8.40 -19.57 16.59
C SER A 166 -9.91 -19.76 16.82
N ASP A 167 -10.46 -20.84 16.30
CA ASP A 167 -11.89 -21.15 16.53
C ASP A 167 -12.21 -21.18 18.03
N ALA A 168 -11.25 -21.59 18.86
CA ALA A 168 -11.33 -21.56 20.31
C ALA A 168 -11.43 -20.12 20.89
N ASP A 169 -10.68 -19.16 20.33
CA ASP A 169 -10.75 -17.75 20.77
C ASP A 169 -12.08 -17.11 20.35
N LEU A 170 -12.55 -17.39 19.15
CA LEU A 170 -13.85 -16.92 18.68
C LEU A 170 -14.99 -17.51 19.49
N ALA A 171 -14.95 -18.82 19.80
CA ALA A 171 -15.93 -19.48 20.64
C ALA A 171 -15.96 -18.91 22.06
N ARG A 172 -14.78 -18.63 22.65
CA ARG A 172 -14.68 -18.00 23.97
C ARG A 172 -15.29 -16.61 23.98
N ARG A 173 -14.91 -15.73 23.04
CA ARG A 173 -15.43 -14.36 22.93
C ARG A 173 -16.94 -14.33 22.67
N LEU A 174 -17.44 -15.29 21.89
CA LEU A 174 -18.87 -15.42 21.65
C LEU A 174 -19.62 -15.75 22.95
N LYS A 175 -19.12 -16.71 23.75
CA LYS A 175 -19.68 -17.04 25.06
C LYS A 175 -19.65 -15.85 26.03
N ASP A 176 -18.54 -15.09 26.03
CA ASP A 176 -18.44 -13.89 26.87
C ASP A 176 -19.52 -12.86 26.50
N LEU A 177 -19.78 -12.65 25.20
CA LEU A 177 -20.84 -11.75 24.72
C LEU A 177 -22.25 -12.29 25.06
N GLU A 178 -22.49 -13.58 24.93
CA GLU A 178 -23.74 -14.22 25.35
C GLU A 178 -23.95 -14.06 26.87
N GLY A 179 -22.87 -14.17 27.64
CA GLY A 179 -22.86 -13.96 29.11
C GLY A 179 -23.23 -12.52 29.52
N THR A 180 -23.12 -11.53 28.64
CA THR A 180 -23.61 -10.16 28.87
C THR A 180 -25.11 -9.98 28.62
N GLY A 181 -25.84 -11.06 28.28
CA GLY A 181 -27.29 -11.04 28.04
C GLY A 181 -27.67 -10.77 26.58
N LEU A 182 -26.71 -10.78 25.66
CA LEU A 182 -26.99 -10.67 24.22
C LEU A 182 -27.57 -11.99 23.68
N SER A 183 -28.54 -11.89 22.77
CA SER A 183 -28.97 -13.07 22.03
C SER A 183 -27.79 -13.63 21.20
N ARG A 184 -27.76 -14.96 20.96
CA ARG A 184 -26.72 -15.59 20.13
C ARG A 184 -26.57 -14.92 18.76
N ARG A 185 -27.70 -14.54 18.15
CA ARG A 185 -27.71 -13.82 16.87
C ARG A 185 -27.02 -12.44 16.96
N ASP A 186 -27.30 -11.70 18.04
CA ASP A 186 -26.75 -10.38 18.26
C ASP A 186 -25.27 -10.46 18.66
N ALA A 187 -24.89 -11.48 19.45
CA ALA A 187 -23.50 -11.76 19.82
C ALA A 187 -22.67 -12.09 18.56
N ILE A 188 -23.17 -12.95 17.64
CA ILE A 188 -22.53 -13.22 16.35
C ILE A 188 -22.36 -11.94 15.53
N ALA A 189 -23.42 -11.14 15.41
CA ALA A 189 -23.37 -9.91 14.64
C ALA A 189 -22.40 -8.89 15.24
N LYS A 190 -22.37 -8.78 16.56
CA LYS A 190 -21.47 -7.90 17.30
C LYS A 190 -20.02 -8.34 17.16
N LEU A 191 -19.74 -9.62 17.40
CA LEU A 191 -18.39 -10.17 17.29
C LEU A 191 -17.83 -10.03 15.87
N ALA A 192 -18.62 -10.37 14.86
CA ALA A 192 -18.25 -10.20 13.46
C ALA A 192 -17.94 -8.74 13.10
N LYS A 193 -18.73 -7.79 13.66
CA LYS A 193 -18.50 -6.36 13.44
C LYS A 193 -17.27 -5.85 14.18
N GLU A 194 -17.06 -6.25 15.43
CA GLU A 194 -15.90 -5.83 16.25
C GLU A 194 -14.59 -6.34 15.68
N LEU A 195 -14.56 -7.60 15.25
CA LEU A 195 -13.37 -8.21 14.66
C LEU A 195 -13.25 -7.97 13.16
N ARG A 196 -14.28 -7.38 12.54
CA ARG A 196 -14.40 -7.16 11.09
C ARG A 196 -14.19 -8.42 10.26
N ILE A 197 -14.65 -9.57 10.77
CA ILE A 197 -14.64 -10.86 10.08
C ILE A 197 -16.04 -11.20 9.56
N SER A 198 -16.12 -12.18 8.64
CA SER A 198 -17.40 -12.56 8.06
C SER A 198 -18.35 -13.14 9.13
N LYS A 199 -19.62 -12.72 9.09
CA LYS A 199 -20.66 -13.30 9.98
C LYS A 199 -20.76 -14.82 9.82
N ARG A 200 -20.51 -15.32 8.61
CA ARG A 200 -20.54 -16.74 8.30
C ARG A 200 -19.50 -17.50 9.11
N ARG A 201 -18.25 -17.02 9.19
CA ARG A 201 -17.20 -17.66 9.99
C ARG A 201 -17.59 -17.75 11.45
N VAL A 202 -18.10 -16.67 12.05
CA VAL A 202 -18.55 -16.67 13.45
C VAL A 202 -19.75 -17.59 13.66
N PHE A 203 -20.66 -17.64 12.68
CA PHE A 203 -21.84 -18.52 12.70
C PHE A 203 -21.42 -20.00 12.66
N ASP A 204 -20.51 -20.38 11.77
CA ASP A 204 -20.04 -21.76 11.62
C ASP A 204 -19.40 -22.27 12.93
N ILE A 205 -18.62 -21.41 13.63
CA ILE A 205 -18.05 -21.72 14.94
C ILE A 205 -19.12 -21.80 16.05
N ALA A 206 -20.13 -20.96 15.96
CA ALA A 206 -21.23 -20.97 16.93
C ALA A 206 -22.06 -22.28 16.90
N HIS A 207 -21.94 -23.07 15.83
CA HIS A 207 -22.73 -24.29 15.60
C HIS A 207 -21.89 -25.56 15.55
N GLN A 208 -20.57 -25.47 15.87
CA GLN A 208 -19.72 -26.61 16.20
C GLN A 208 -19.80 -26.93 17.70
#